data_edf62213404f3894812cf7f9fac5e1ae
#
_entry.id   edf62213404f3894812cf7f9fac5e1ae
#
_cell.length_a   1.000
_cell.length_b   1.000
_cell.length_c   1.000
_cell.angle_alpha   90.00
_cell.angle_beta   90.00
_cell.angle_gamma   90.00
#
_symmetry.space_group_name_H-M   'P 1'
#
loop_
_entity.id
_entity.type
_entity.pdbx_description
1 polymer ?
#
loop_
_entity_poly.entity_id
_entity_poly.type
_entity_poly.pdbx_seq_one_letter_code
_entity_poly.pdbx_strand_id
1 'polypeptide(L)'
;MAPCDTNKDQQEEQQYSNAVELALSPVLPFVMKAVVELQVLDAIAEAGPGAQLSPSQIASRLPGPAGAATIVERNPDAPEMLDRMLRLLASYSILTCSVVDLHSDDHDSPAPALVDRRLYGLTPLAKYFVPDQDGVSLAPLLCLTQEKAFVDSWYQLKGAVLEGGIPFHKVHGKPAFEYLRKDPMFNEVFNKTMIDRSTMVNKKILESSYKGFEQVQKLVDVGGGLGATLNLITSKNPHIKAINFDLPHVIQQAPPYPSVEHVGGDMFESVPKGDAILMKWILHNWSDDHCLKLLKNCHKALPDNGKIIVVEGVLPVMPDSSGATKGLFQMDLQMMAQHFGGKERTQEEFLALATGGGFSGIKFECFVCDLWIMEFYK
;
A
#
# COMPACT_ATOMS: atom_id res chain seq x y z
N MET A 1 42.28 -15.73 -33.94
CA MET A 1 41.42 -15.34 -32.82
C MET A 1 40.55 -14.20 -33.31
N ALA A 2 39.25 -14.42 -33.40
CA ALA A 2 38.33 -13.32 -33.72
C ALA A 2 38.40 -12.29 -32.59
N PRO A 3 38.30 -10.98 -32.85
CA PRO A 3 38.25 -9.98 -31.81
C PRO A 3 37.00 -10.27 -30.95
N CYS A 4 37.22 -10.39 -29.65
CA CYS A 4 36.15 -10.49 -28.65
C CYS A 4 35.28 -9.22 -28.78
N ASP A 5 34.01 -9.39 -29.03
CA ASP A 5 33.07 -8.27 -29.17
C ASP A 5 32.72 -7.77 -27.77
N THR A 6 33.60 -6.97 -27.20
CA THR A 6 33.55 -6.51 -25.79
C THR A 6 32.20 -5.93 -25.38
N ASN A 7 31.44 -5.39 -26.32
CA ASN A 7 30.13 -4.83 -26.07
C ASN A 7 29.05 -5.93 -25.90
N LYS A 8 29.18 -7.04 -26.64
CA LYS A 8 28.26 -8.18 -26.55
C LYS A 8 28.48 -8.97 -25.26
N ASP A 9 29.75 -9.15 -24.89
CA ASP A 9 30.10 -9.84 -23.64
C ASP A 9 29.66 -9.05 -22.42
N GLN A 10 29.80 -7.73 -22.42
CA GLN A 10 29.33 -6.87 -21.35
C GLN A 10 27.80 -6.88 -21.22
N GLN A 11 27.09 -6.94 -22.34
CA GLN A 11 25.64 -7.01 -22.36
C GLN A 11 25.12 -8.35 -21.81
N GLU A 12 25.81 -9.44 -22.13
CA GLU A 12 25.49 -10.79 -21.63
C GLU A 12 25.76 -10.91 -20.12
N GLU A 13 26.88 -10.38 -19.61
CA GLU A 13 27.17 -10.30 -18.17
C GLU A 13 26.12 -9.48 -17.41
N GLN A 14 25.67 -8.34 -17.96
CA GLN A 14 24.62 -7.52 -17.34
C GLN A 14 23.30 -8.30 -17.26
N GLN A 15 22.92 -9.04 -18.31
CA GLN A 15 21.70 -9.86 -18.28
C GLN A 15 21.81 -11.00 -17.27
N TYR A 16 22.98 -11.62 -17.14
CA TYR A 16 23.22 -12.64 -16.11
C TYR A 16 23.05 -12.05 -14.69
N SER A 17 23.65 -10.88 -14.44
CA SER A 17 23.52 -10.19 -13.15
C SER A 17 22.07 -9.84 -12.81
N ASN A 18 21.30 -9.34 -13.79
CA ASN A 18 19.89 -9.04 -13.63
C ASN A 18 19.06 -10.32 -13.35
N ALA A 19 19.40 -11.44 -13.96
CA ALA A 19 18.73 -12.72 -13.71
C ALA A 19 19.02 -13.26 -12.29
N VAL A 20 20.26 -13.12 -11.81
CA VAL A 20 20.64 -13.47 -10.44
C VAL A 20 19.91 -12.56 -9.43
N GLU A 21 19.87 -11.26 -9.67
CA GLU A 21 19.11 -10.31 -8.83
C GLU A 21 17.64 -10.73 -8.76
N LEU A 22 17.00 -11.01 -9.88
CA LEU A 22 15.60 -11.45 -9.93
C LEU A 22 15.38 -12.74 -9.13
N ALA A 23 16.27 -13.71 -9.25
CA ALA A 23 16.18 -14.97 -8.49
C ALA A 23 16.33 -14.77 -6.97
N LEU A 24 17.07 -13.75 -6.54
CA LEU A 24 17.28 -13.39 -5.13
C LEU A 24 16.29 -12.32 -4.63
N SER A 25 15.44 -11.79 -5.49
CA SER A 25 14.53 -10.68 -5.18
C SER A 25 13.63 -10.89 -3.94
N PRO A 26 13.23 -12.13 -3.55
CA PRO A 26 12.42 -12.33 -2.35
C PRO A 26 13.09 -11.87 -1.04
N VAL A 27 14.42 -11.73 -1.02
CA VAL A 27 15.16 -11.28 0.19
C VAL A 27 14.83 -9.83 0.55
N LEU A 28 14.70 -8.95 -0.44
CA LEU A 28 14.50 -7.51 -0.22
C LEU A 28 13.23 -7.18 0.60
N PRO A 29 12.04 -7.68 0.28
CA PRO A 29 10.83 -7.39 1.06
C PRO A 29 10.94 -7.86 2.51
N PHE A 30 11.56 -9.01 2.78
CA PHE A 30 11.76 -9.51 4.15
C PHE A 30 12.76 -8.67 4.94
N VAL A 31 13.84 -8.18 4.31
CA VAL A 31 14.77 -7.25 4.93
C VAL A 31 14.05 -5.92 5.24
N MET A 32 13.26 -5.39 4.31
CA MET A 32 12.45 -4.19 4.56
C MET A 32 11.48 -4.38 5.72
N LYS A 33 10.77 -5.51 5.78
CA LYS A 33 9.87 -5.81 6.92
C LYS A 33 10.63 -5.80 8.23
N ALA A 34 11.76 -6.50 8.32
CA ALA A 34 12.57 -6.55 9.54
C ALA A 34 13.08 -5.14 9.96
N VAL A 35 13.50 -4.32 9.01
CA VAL A 35 13.97 -2.94 9.28
C VAL A 35 12.83 -2.06 9.79
N VAL A 36 11.61 -2.22 9.25
CA VAL A 36 10.42 -1.51 9.72
C VAL A 36 10.01 -1.99 11.12
N GLU A 37 9.91 -3.30 11.34
CA GLU A 37 9.54 -3.88 12.64
C GLU A 37 10.54 -3.55 13.74
N LEU A 38 11.83 -3.42 13.41
CA LEU A 38 12.88 -2.96 14.32
C LEU A 38 12.88 -1.45 14.52
N GLN A 39 12.04 -0.67 13.82
CA GLN A 39 11.99 0.80 13.88
C GLN A 39 13.32 1.48 13.48
N VAL A 40 14.09 0.86 12.58
CA VAL A 40 15.39 1.38 12.13
C VAL A 40 15.24 2.70 11.37
N LEU A 41 14.21 2.81 10.52
CA LEU A 41 13.95 4.04 9.75
C LEU A 41 13.53 5.18 10.67
N ASP A 42 12.73 4.86 11.70
CA ASP A 42 12.30 5.81 12.73
C ASP A 42 13.51 6.34 13.52
N ALA A 43 14.40 5.45 13.95
CA ALA A 43 15.62 5.83 14.66
C ALA A 43 16.55 6.77 13.86
N ILE A 44 16.62 6.59 12.52
CA ILE A 44 17.35 7.51 11.63
C ILE A 44 16.60 8.83 11.48
N ALA A 45 15.26 8.79 11.34
CA ALA A 45 14.42 9.98 11.21
C ALA A 45 14.50 10.89 12.45
N GLU A 46 14.45 10.29 13.65
CA GLU A 46 14.56 10.98 14.94
C GLU A 46 15.92 11.68 15.15
N ALA A 47 16.96 11.24 14.47
CA ALA A 47 18.26 11.92 14.51
C ALA A 47 18.26 13.27 13.77
N GLY A 48 17.17 13.56 13.02
CA GLY A 48 16.96 14.84 12.36
C GLY A 48 17.12 14.81 10.84
N PRO A 49 16.69 15.86 10.15
CA PRO A 49 16.76 15.93 8.70
C PRO A 49 18.18 15.80 8.17
N GLY A 50 18.40 14.85 7.25
CA GLY A 50 19.71 14.61 6.63
C GLY A 50 20.69 13.87 7.52
N ALA A 51 20.31 13.45 8.73
CA ALA A 51 21.15 12.65 9.60
C ALA A 51 21.58 11.34 8.94
N GLN A 52 22.80 10.94 9.22
CA GLN A 52 23.35 9.64 8.88
C GLN A 52 23.93 9.00 10.15
N LEU A 53 23.59 7.75 10.37
CA LEU A 53 23.99 7.00 11.57
C LEU A 53 24.79 5.75 11.19
N SER A 54 25.77 5.41 12.03
CA SER A 54 26.44 4.12 11.93
C SER A 54 25.55 2.98 12.43
N PRO A 55 25.82 1.73 12.04
CA PRO A 55 25.09 0.57 12.55
C PRO A 55 25.06 0.47 14.07
N SER A 56 26.16 0.79 14.75
CA SER A 56 26.22 0.81 16.22
C SER A 56 25.36 1.93 16.82
N GLN A 57 25.36 3.11 16.20
CA GLN A 57 24.50 4.22 16.62
C GLN A 57 23.02 3.89 16.43
N ILE A 58 22.66 3.21 15.33
CA ILE A 58 21.30 2.73 15.10
C ILE A 58 20.95 1.69 16.18
N ALA A 59 21.76 0.64 16.33
CA ALA A 59 21.52 -0.43 17.30
C ALA A 59 21.31 0.07 18.72
N SER A 60 22.05 1.11 19.14
CA SER A 60 21.89 1.71 20.46
C SER A 60 20.60 2.47 20.69
N ARG A 61 19.89 2.84 19.61
CA ARG A 61 18.60 3.55 19.64
C ARG A 61 17.41 2.62 19.55
N LEU A 62 17.61 1.38 19.06
CA LEU A 62 16.53 0.44 18.90
C LEU A 62 16.08 -0.12 20.27
N PRO A 63 14.76 -0.28 20.48
CA PRO A 63 14.24 -0.83 21.73
C PRO A 63 14.72 -2.27 21.90
N GLY A 64 15.22 -2.57 23.08
CA GLY A 64 15.56 -3.94 23.46
C GLY A 64 14.29 -4.78 23.66
N PRO A 65 14.37 -6.11 23.46
CA PRO A 65 13.29 -7.00 23.85
C PRO A 65 13.05 -6.95 25.36
N ALA A 66 11.88 -7.39 25.81
CA ALA A 66 11.51 -7.34 27.23
C ALA A 66 12.63 -7.81 28.16
N GLY A 67 13.10 -6.93 29.06
CA GLY A 67 14.15 -7.19 30.03
C GLY A 67 15.56 -6.73 29.63
N ALA A 68 15.76 -6.19 28.42
CA ALA A 68 17.01 -5.56 28.00
C ALA A 68 16.79 -4.07 27.69
N ALA A 69 17.77 -3.22 28.05
CA ALA A 69 17.69 -1.78 27.77
C ALA A 69 17.91 -1.48 26.28
N THR A 70 18.78 -2.26 25.62
CA THR A 70 19.07 -2.15 24.18
C THR A 70 19.18 -3.52 23.53
N ILE A 71 19.10 -3.56 22.18
CA ILE A 71 19.29 -4.82 21.46
C ILE A 71 20.72 -5.33 21.58
N VAL A 72 21.72 -4.43 21.71
CA VAL A 72 23.16 -4.76 21.79
C VAL A 72 23.50 -5.51 23.06
N GLU A 73 22.82 -5.22 24.18
CA GLU A 73 23.00 -5.96 25.43
C GLU A 73 22.65 -7.45 25.29
N ARG A 74 21.69 -7.76 24.44
CA ARG A 74 21.26 -9.15 24.18
C ARG A 74 22.02 -9.78 23.03
N ASN A 75 22.34 -9.00 22.01
CA ASN A 75 23.03 -9.46 20.80
C ASN A 75 24.15 -8.48 20.44
N PRO A 76 25.39 -8.70 20.90
CA PRO A 76 26.53 -7.86 20.54
C PRO A 76 26.82 -7.78 19.03
N ASP A 77 26.37 -8.78 18.25
CA ASP A 77 26.57 -8.83 16.80
C ASP A 77 25.47 -8.06 16.03
N ALA A 78 24.49 -7.48 16.72
CA ALA A 78 23.40 -6.74 16.10
C ALA A 78 23.87 -5.62 15.15
N PRO A 79 24.90 -4.81 15.46
CA PRO A 79 25.43 -3.81 14.53
C PRO A 79 25.93 -4.41 13.21
N GLU A 80 26.63 -5.55 13.25
CA GLU A 80 27.12 -6.22 12.04
C GLU A 80 25.97 -6.77 11.19
N MET A 81 24.96 -7.37 11.83
CA MET A 81 23.75 -7.86 11.15
C MET A 81 23.00 -6.70 10.50
N LEU A 82 22.82 -5.57 11.20
CA LEU A 82 22.21 -4.35 10.67
C LEU A 82 23.00 -3.82 9.47
N ASP A 83 24.33 -3.71 9.56
CA ASP A 83 25.15 -3.24 8.43
C ASP A 83 24.90 -4.06 7.16
N ARG A 84 24.77 -5.37 7.27
CA ARG A 84 24.49 -6.25 6.13
C ARG A 84 23.12 -5.97 5.51
N MET A 85 22.09 -5.75 6.34
CA MET A 85 20.75 -5.40 5.89
C MET A 85 20.73 -4.00 5.25
N LEU A 86 21.33 -3.02 5.90
CA LEU A 86 21.35 -1.62 5.45
C LEU A 86 22.13 -1.46 4.14
N ARG A 87 23.23 -2.22 3.94
CA ARG A 87 23.93 -2.27 2.64
C ARG A 87 23.02 -2.73 1.51
N LEU A 88 22.20 -3.76 1.74
CA LEU A 88 21.22 -4.19 0.74
C LEU A 88 20.24 -3.07 0.43
N LEU A 89 19.67 -2.42 1.44
CA LEU A 89 18.72 -1.32 1.22
C LEU A 89 19.36 -0.11 0.52
N ALA A 90 20.63 0.17 0.80
CA ALA A 90 21.37 1.23 0.13
C ALA A 90 21.63 0.89 -1.35
N SER A 91 21.90 -0.38 -1.69
CA SER A 91 22.07 -0.82 -3.08
C SER A 91 20.79 -0.67 -3.91
N TYR A 92 19.61 -0.69 -3.26
CA TYR A 92 18.31 -0.39 -3.88
C TYR A 92 17.88 1.07 -3.75
N SER A 93 18.80 1.97 -3.37
CA SER A 93 18.53 3.40 -3.19
C SER A 93 17.40 3.72 -2.19
N ILE A 94 17.09 2.79 -1.29
CA ILE A 94 16.14 3.00 -0.19
C ILE A 94 16.81 3.83 0.91
N LEU A 95 18.10 3.61 1.15
CA LEU A 95 18.91 4.39 2.06
C LEU A 95 20.07 5.07 1.31
N THR A 96 20.53 6.19 1.81
CA THR A 96 21.85 6.72 1.45
C THR A 96 22.93 5.98 2.26
N CYS A 97 24.13 5.86 1.69
CA CYS A 97 25.29 5.31 2.39
C CYS A 97 26.51 6.18 2.08
N SER A 98 27.23 6.58 3.12
CA SER A 98 28.53 7.23 3.01
C SER A 98 29.57 6.48 3.82
N VAL A 99 30.84 6.69 3.50
CA VAL A 99 31.99 6.09 4.22
C VAL A 99 32.72 7.18 4.95
N VAL A 100 33.05 6.93 6.21
CA VAL A 100 33.90 7.85 7.00
C VAL A 100 35.32 7.76 6.49
N ASP A 101 35.91 8.88 6.06
CA ASP A 101 37.30 8.96 5.67
C ASP A 101 38.22 8.76 6.89
N LEU A 102 39.15 7.82 6.81
CA LEU A 102 40.12 7.54 7.86
C LEU A 102 41.28 8.58 7.90
N HIS A 103 41.24 9.55 7.02
CA HIS A 103 42.28 10.59 6.89
C HIS A 103 41.91 11.91 7.60
N SER A 104 40.96 11.89 8.55
CA SER A 104 40.79 13.05 9.45
C SER A 104 42.04 13.18 10.31
N ASP A 105 42.63 14.39 10.37
CA ASP A 105 43.88 14.75 11.00
C ASP A 105 43.94 14.55 12.54
N ASP A 106 42.97 13.85 13.11
CA ASP A 106 42.89 13.56 14.55
C ASP A 106 43.55 12.19 14.83
N HIS A 107 44.91 12.24 14.94
CA HIS A 107 45.76 11.08 15.17
C HIS A 107 45.56 10.40 16.54
N ASP A 108 44.78 11.01 17.45
CA ASP A 108 44.57 10.49 18.82
C ASP A 108 43.27 9.72 18.99
N SER A 109 42.36 9.72 18.02
CA SER A 109 41.10 8.95 18.10
C SER A 109 41.27 7.53 17.54
N PRO A 110 40.81 6.47 18.25
CA PRO A 110 40.88 5.12 17.72
C PRO A 110 40.04 5.03 16.46
N ALA A 111 40.58 4.35 15.42
CA ALA A 111 39.85 4.13 14.18
C ALA A 111 38.51 3.46 14.48
N PRO A 112 37.40 3.91 13.87
CA PRO A 112 36.07 3.29 14.08
C PRO A 112 36.13 1.80 13.69
N ALA A 113 35.33 0.97 14.38
CA ALA A 113 35.19 -0.42 14.02
C ALA A 113 34.75 -0.52 12.54
N LEU A 114 35.16 -1.58 11.86
CA LEU A 114 34.91 -1.74 10.41
C LEU A 114 33.42 -1.58 10.07
N VAL A 115 32.54 -2.01 10.95
CA VAL A 115 31.08 -1.89 10.83
C VAL A 115 30.60 -0.43 10.87
N ASP A 116 31.27 0.43 11.65
CA ASP A 116 30.87 1.83 11.84
C ASP A 116 31.49 2.79 10.82
N ARG A 117 32.26 2.28 9.85
CA ARG A 117 32.77 3.09 8.75
C ARG A 117 31.69 3.54 7.76
N ARG A 118 30.54 2.90 7.77
CA ARG A 118 29.39 3.27 6.93
C ARG A 118 28.36 4.02 7.76
N LEU A 119 27.87 5.11 7.17
CA LEU A 119 26.78 5.90 7.73
C LEU A 119 25.59 5.81 6.80
N TYR A 120 24.42 5.54 7.36
CA TYR A 120 23.17 5.35 6.63
C TYR A 120 22.18 6.46 6.95
N GLY A 121 21.53 7.00 5.91
CA GLY A 121 20.52 8.05 6.03
C GLY A 121 19.29 7.74 5.17
N LEU A 122 18.19 8.42 5.46
CA LEU A 122 16.94 8.25 4.72
C LEU A 122 16.99 8.93 3.37
N THR A 123 16.54 8.22 2.33
CA THR A 123 16.20 8.82 1.04
C THR A 123 14.75 9.35 1.05
N PRO A 124 14.33 10.15 0.05
CA PRO A 124 12.92 10.50 -0.12
C PRO A 124 11.99 9.30 -0.19
N LEU A 125 12.44 8.17 -0.77
CA LEU A 125 11.68 6.92 -0.83
C LEU A 125 11.47 6.31 0.57
N ALA A 126 12.53 6.22 1.38
CA ALA A 126 12.44 5.64 2.72
C ALA A 126 11.47 6.40 3.63
N LYS A 127 11.31 7.71 3.43
CA LYS A 127 10.39 8.54 4.22
C LYS A 127 8.93 8.12 4.13
N TYR A 128 8.51 7.45 3.06
CA TYR A 128 7.16 6.90 2.97
C TYR A 128 6.89 5.76 3.96
N PHE A 129 7.94 5.15 4.53
CA PHE A 129 7.84 4.08 5.53
C PHE A 129 8.04 4.58 6.97
N VAL A 130 8.27 5.86 7.15
CA VAL A 130 8.32 6.54 8.46
C VAL A 130 7.00 7.28 8.66
N PRO A 131 6.35 7.18 9.85
CA PRO A 131 5.14 7.92 10.12
C PRO A 131 5.32 9.43 9.90
N ASP A 132 4.39 10.04 9.18
CA ASP A 132 4.34 11.49 8.98
C ASP A 132 3.76 12.20 10.23
N GLN A 133 3.53 13.53 10.13
CA GLN A 133 2.95 14.33 11.21
C GLN A 133 1.54 13.88 11.68
N ASP A 134 0.85 13.09 10.87
CA ASP A 134 -0.45 12.50 11.19
C ASP A 134 -0.34 11.04 11.67
N GLY A 135 0.88 10.54 11.80
CA GLY A 135 1.18 9.18 12.25
C GLY A 135 0.89 8.10 11.21
N VAL A 136 0.84 8.44 9.91
CA VAL A 136 0.56 7.50 8.82
C VAL A 136 1.78 7.24 7.94
N SER A 137 1.91 6.01 7.45
CA SER A 137 3.00 5.60 6.56
C SER A 137 2.60 4.40 5.68
N LEU A 138 3.48 3.99 4.77
CA LEU A 138 3.33 2.74 4.02
C LEU A 138 3.90 1.51 4.75
N ALA A 139 4.45 1.68 5.95
CA ALA A 139 4.98 0.57 6.76
C ALA A 139 3.91 -0.53 7.03
N PRO A 140 2.67 -0.19 7.43
CA PRO A 140 1.63 -1.20 7.60
C PRO A 140 1.28 -1.97 6.31
N LEU A 141 1.31 -1.31 5.14
CA LEU A 141 1.10 -1.99 3.85
C LEU A 141 2.20 -3.02 3.58
N LEU A 142 3.45 -2.65 3.81
CA LEU A 142 4.59 -3.55 3.66
C LEU A 142 4.47 -4.75 4.60
N CYS A 143 4.15 -4.52 5.88
CA CYS A 143 3.96 -5.59 6.86
C CYS A 143 2.79 -6.50 6.46
N LEU A 144 1.65 -5.94 6.06
CA LEU A 144 0.47 -6.70 5.64
C LEU A 144 0.78 -7.64 4.46
N THR A 145 1.47 -7.13 3.42
CA THR A 145 1.82 -7.95 2.25
C THR A 145 2.79 -9.08 2.57
N GLN A 146 3.54 -8.96 3.67
CA GLN A 146 4.47 -9.97 4.19
C GLN A 146 3.86 -10.81 5.33
N GLU A 147 2.59 -10.63 5.66
CA GLU A 147 1.92 -11.49 6.62
C GLU A 147 1.85 -12.92 6.11
N LYS A 148 2.08 -13.88 7.00
CA LYS A 148 2.14 -15.30 6.65
C LYS A 148 0.88 -15.76 5.89
N ALA A 149 -0.27 -15.22 6.27
CA ALA A 149 -1.54 -15.52 5.60
C ALA A 149 -1.51 -15.20 4.10
N PHE A 150 -0.90 -14.08 3.70
CA PHE A 150 -0.75 -13.71 2.30
C PHE A 150 0.42 -14.43 1.62
N VAL A 151 1.56 -14.54 2.30
CA VAL A 151 2.75 -15.21 1.76
C VAL A 151 2.47 -16.67 1.41
N ASP A 152 1.77 -17.40 2.26
CA ASP A 152 1.40 -18.80 2.03
C ASP A 152 0.51 -18.96 0.77
N SER A 153 -0.28 -17.93 0.45
CA SER A 153 -1.14 -17.95 -0.75
C SER A 153 -0.34 -17.94 -2.06
N TRP A 154 0.84 -17.29 -2.08
CA TRP A 154 1.68 -17.24 -3.28
C TRP A 154 2.19 -18.62 -3.71
N TYR A 155 2.38 -19.55 -2.80
CA TYR A 155 2.76 -20.93 -3.12
C TYR A 155 1.67 -21.70 -3.88
N GLN A 156 0.42 -21.20 -3.88
CA GLN A 156 -0.72 -21.80 -4.57
C GLN A 156 -0.97 -21.24 -5.98
N LEU A 157 -0.18 -20.25 -6.47
CA LEU A 157 -0.36 -19.68 -7.81
C LEU A 157 -0.33 -20.73 -8.90
N LYS A 158 0.67 -21.64 -8.87
CA LYS A 158 0.74 -22.75 -9.83
C LYS A 158 -0.52 -23.62 -9.78
N GLY A 159 -0.99 -23.97 -8.59
CA GLY A 159 -2.20 -24.78 -8.41
C GLY A 159 -3.46 -24.05 -8.89
N ALA A 160 -3.53 -22.73 -8.69
CA ALA A 160 -4.65 -21.92 -9.18
C ALA A 160 -4.71 -21.88 -10.72
N VAL A 161 -3.56 -21.82 -11.41
CA VAL A 161 -3.51 -21.87 -12.88
C VAL A 161 -3.90 -23.24 -13.41
N LEU A 162 -3.47 -24.33 -12.77
CA LEU A 162 -3.72 -25.69 -13.25
C LEU A 162 -5.13 -26.20 -12.96
N GLU A 163 -5.68 -25.82 -11.83
CA GLU A 163 -6.90 -26.43 -11.27
C GLU A 163 -8.03 -25.41 -11.05
N GLY A 164 -7.75 -24.13 -11.24
CA GLY A 164 -8.65 -23.05 -10.85
C GLY A 164 -8.69 -22.81 -9.34
N GLY A 165 -9.60 -21.91 -8.91
CA GLY A 165 -9.79 -21.55 -7.52
C GLY A 165 -8.89 -20.40 -7.07
N ILE A 166 -9.14 -19.91 -5.85
CA ILE A 166 -8.47 -18.75 -5.28
C ILE A 166 -7.31 -19.25 -4.40
N PRO A 167 -6.06 -18.80 -4.62
CA PRO A 167 -4.89 -19.18 -3.82
C PRO A 167 -5.13 -19.09 -2.31
N PHE A 168 -5.65 -17.96 -1.83
CA PHE A 168 -5.92 -17.73 -0.42
C PHE A 168 -6.94 -18.76 0.15
N HIS A 169 -8.00 -19.02 -0.60
CA HIS A 169 -9.00 -20.01 -0.19
C HIS A 169 -8.44 -21.45 -0.15
N LYS A 170 -7.56 -21.79 -1.09
CA LYS A 170 -6.89 -23.12 -1.10
C LYS A 170 -6.05 -23.35 0.15
N VAL A 171 -5.42 -22.29 0.70
CA VAL A 171 -4.59 -22.39 1.92
C VAL A 171 -5.45 -22.35 3.19
N HIS A 172 -6.38 -21.40 3.25
CA HIS A 172 -7.06 -21.06 4.52
C HIS A 172 -8.49 -21.60 4.63
N GLY A 173 -9.04 -22.18 3.54
CA GLY A 173 -10.40 -22.71 3.47
C GLY A 173 -11.50 -21.65 3.53
N LYS A 174 -11.14 -20.35 3.44
CA LYS A 174 -12.05 -19.20 3.52
C LYS A 174 -11.56 -18.04 2.66
N PRO A 175 -12.46 -17.17 2.15
CA PRO A 175 -12.11 -15.91 1.53
C PRO A 175 -11.36 -14.98 2.50
N ALA A 176 -10.54 -14.06 1.97
CA ALA A 176 -9.71 -13.17 2.78
C ALA A 176 -10.53 -12.32 3.78
N PHE A 177 -11.66 -11.73 3.36
CA PHE A 177 -12.52 -10.93 4.25
C PHE A 177 -13.17 -11.74 5.38
N GLU A 178 -13.44 -13.04 5.18
CA GLU A 178 -13.92 -13.91 6.27
C GLU A 178 -12.80 -14.31 7.23
N TYR A 179 -11.57 -14.42 6.72
CA TYR A 179 -10.40 -14.74 7.52
C TYR A 179 -10.05 -13.64 8.52
N LEU A 180 -10.25 -12.36 8.17
CA LEU A 180 -10.07 -11.21 9.07
C LEU A 180 -10.86 -11.36 10.39
N ARG A 181 -12.07 -11.95 10.33
CA ARG A 181 -12.88 -12.18 11.53
C ARG A 181 -12.30 -13.24 12.47
N LYS A 182 -11.46 -14.13 11.94
CA LYS A 182 -10.88 -15.26 12.67
C LYS A 182 -9.55 -14.90 13.32
N ASP A 183 -8.81 -13.97 12.74
CA ASP A 183 -7.49 -13.56 13.19
C ASP A 183 -7.47 -12.07 13.55
N PRO A 184 -7.61 -11.75 14.87
CA PRO A 184 -7.65 -10.37 15.34
C PRO A 184 -6.36 -9.58 15.03
N MET A 185 -5.18 -10.22 15.10
CA MET A 185 -3.91 -9.55 14.80
C MET A 185 -3.81 -9.19 13.32
N PHE A 186 -4.17 -10.11 12.44
CA PHE A 186 -4.22 -9.86 11.01
C PHE A 186 -5.24 -8.76 10.66
N ASN A 187 -6.41 -8.77 11.34
CA ASN A 187 -7.42 -7.72 11.18
C ASN A 187 -6.92 -6.34 11.61
N GLU A 188 -6.15 -6.25 12.69
CA GLU A 188 -5.56 -4.99 13.17
C GLU A 188 -4.58 -4.42 12.14
N VAL A 189 -3.65 -5.24 11.63
CA VAL A 189 -2.70 -4.84 10.60
C VAL A 189 -3.42 -4.42 9.32
N PHE A 190 -4.45 -5.15 8.91
CA PHE A 190 -5.29 -4.81 7.75
C PHE A 190 -5.97 -3.45 7.93
N ASN A 191 -6.66 -3.24 9.05
CA ASN A 191 -7.35 -1.98 9.34
C ASN A 191 -6.38 -0.80 9.40
N LYS A 192 -5.23 -0.95 10.06
CA LYS A 192 -4.18 0.08 10.09
C LYS A 192 -3.68 0.41 8.69
N THR A 193 -3.44 -0.61 7.86
CA THR A 193 -3.03 -0.42 6.46
C THR A 193 -4.07 0.38 5.67
N MET A 194 -5.35 0.02 5.80
CA MET A 194 -6.42 0.70 5.08
C MET A 194 -6.58 2.16 5.53
N ILE A 195 -6.47 2.43 6.83
CA ILE A 195 -6.52 3.79 7.39
C ILE A 195 -5.34 4.63 6.87
N ASP A 196 -4.11 4.15 7.03
CA ASP A 196 -2.92 4.91 6.66
C ASP A 196 -2.89 5.21 5.16
N ARG A 197 -3.06 4.19 4.33
CA ARG A 197 -3.07 4.34 2.88
C ARG A 197 -4.22 5.24 2.40
N SER A 198 -5.42 5.08 2.99
CA SER A 198 -6.56 5.95 2.68
C SER A 198 -6.29 7.40 3.09
N THR A 199 -5.70 7.64 4.25
CA THR A 199 -5.36 8.99 4.72
C THR A 199 -4.37 9.67 3.78
N MET A 200 -3.30 8.97 3.40
CA MET A 200 -2.29 9.49 2.46
C MET A 200 -2.91 9.85 1.10
N VAL A 201 -3.70 8.94 0.53
CA VAL A 201 -4.35 9.15 -0.78
C VAL A 201 -5.39 10.28 -0.71
N ASN A 202 -6.27 10.28 0.29
CA ASN A 202 -7.32 11.28 0.40
C ASN A 202 -6.78 12.69 0.64
N LYS A 203 -5.68 12.85 1.41
CA LYS A 203 -4.99 14.14 1.52
C LYS A 203 -4.57 14.65 0.15
N LYS A 204 -3.93 13.80 -0.66
CA LYS A 204 -3.50 14.18 -2.01
C LYS A 204 -4.67 14.48 -2.94
N ILE A 205 -5.78 13.74 -2.83
CA ILE A 205 -7.02 14.06 -3.58
C ILE A 205 -7.55 15.44 -3.19
N LEU A 206 -7.64 15.73 -1.89
CA LEU A 206 -8.14 17.01 -1.38
C LEU A 206 -7.20 18.21 -1.63
N GLU A 207 -5.91 17.96 -1.88
CA GLU A 207 -4.92 18.94 -2.31
C GLU A 207 -4.86 19.12 -3.83
N SER A 208 -5.44 18.19 -4.60
CA SER A 208 -5.43 18.20 -6.05
C SER A 208 -6.42 19.22 -6.65
N SER A 209 -6.44 19.29 -7.98
CA SER A 209 -7.41 20.12 -8.71
C SER A 209 -8.82 19.51 -8.79
N TYR A 210 -9.05 18.37 -8.17
CA TYR A 210 -10.35 17.70 -8.20
C TYR A 210 -11.42 18.50 -7.47
N LYS A 211 -12.52 18.83 -8.18
CA LYS A 211 -13.64 19.65 -7.72
C LYS A 211 -14.93 18.88 -7.47
N GLY A 212 -14.90 17.57 -7.62
CA GLY A 212 -16.09 16.72 -7.62
C GLY A 212 -16.90 16.71 -6.33
N PHE A 213 -16.35 17.21 -5.23
CA PHE A 213 -17.04 17.32 -3.93
C PHE A 213 -17.77 18.65 -3.74
N GLU A 214 -17.45 19.73 -4.50
CA GLU A 214 -17.91 21.10 -4.22
C GLU A 214 -19.45 21.25 -4.25
N GLN A 215 -20.15 20.50 -5.10
CA GLN A 215 -21.60 20.58 -5.26
C GLN A 215 -22.37 19.46 -4.56
N VAL A 216 -21.69 18.55 -3.89
CA VAL A 216 -22.29 17.40 -3.21
C VAL A 216 -22.82 17.85 -1.84
N GLN A 217 -24.11 17.61 -1.57
CA GLN A 217 -24.71 17.88 -0.27
C GLN A 217 -24.78 16.60 0.58
N LYS A 218 -25.02 15.46 -0.07
CA LYS A 218 -25.08 14.17 0.60
C LYS A 218 -24.19 13.13 -0.12
N LEU A 219 -23.12 12.75 0.55
CA LEU A 219 -22.12 11.77 0.07
C LEU A 219 -22.31 10.43 0.77
N VAL A 220 -22.35 9.33 0.01
CA VAL A 220 -22.36 7.96 0.55
C VAL A 220 -21.04 7.30 0.20
N ASP A 221 -20.27 6.84 1.19
CA ASP A 221 -19.05 6.05 1.00
C ASP A 221 -19.41 4.56 1.15
N VAL A 222 -19.39 3.84 0.04
CA VAL A 222 -19.75 2.42 0.00
C VAL A 222 -18.50 1.57 0.22
N GLY A 223 -18.53 0.73 1.27
CA GLY A 223 -17.34 0.03 1.73
C GLY A 223 -16.36 0.97 2.43
N GLY A 224 -16.86 2.00 3.11
CA GLY A 224 -16.04 3.05 3.71
C GLY A 224 -15.28 2.65 4.98
N GLY A 225 -15.39 1.37 5.40
CA GLY A 225 -14.68 0.83 6.56
C GLY A 225 -15.03 1.59 7.84
N LEU A 226 -14.01 2.07 8.54
CA LEU A 226 -14.19 2.83 9.79
C LEU A 226 -14.55 4.32 9.58
N GLY A 227 -14.73 4.78 8.32
CA GLY A 227 -15.20 6.13 8.01
C GLY A 227 -14.11 7.22 7.97
N ALA A 228 -12.83 6.87 8.06
CA ALA A 228 -11.73 7.83 8.05
C ALA A 228 -11.68 8.69 6.77
N THR A 229 -12.03 8.11 5.61
CA THR A 229 -12.16 8.83 4.33
C THR A 229 -13.16 9.97 4.42
N LEU A 230 -14.36 9.68 4.91
CA LEU A 230 -15.41 10.68 5.03
C LEU A 230 -15.07 11.76 6.06
N ASN A 231 -14.41 11.41 7.16
CA ASN A 231 -13.95 12.41 8.14
C ASN A 231 -13.02 13.43 7.49
N LEU A 232 -12.09 13.00 6.64
CA LEU A 232 -11.20 13.92 5.91
C LEU A 232 -11.97 14.78 4.90
N ILE A 233 -12.87 14.18 4.11
CA ILE A 233 -13.66 14.89 3.11
C ILE A 233 -14.58 15.93 3.76
N THR A 234 -15.31 15.56 4.81
CA THR A 234 -16.24 16.49 5.49
C THR A 234 -15.53 17.59 6.25
N SER A 235 -14.33 17.33 6.77
CA SER A 235 -13.50 18.37 7.40
C SER A 235 -13.10 19.48 6.43
N LYS A 236 -12.87 19.15 5.16
CA LYS A 236 -12.55 20.11 4.09
C LYS A 236 -13.79 20.68 3.40
N ASN A 237 -14.90 19.94 3.44
CA ASN A 237 -16.17 20.29 2.80
C ASN A 237 -17.30 20.20 3.85
N PRO A 238 -17.40 21.15 4.81
CA PRO A 238 -18.29 21.05 5.96
C PRO A 238 -19.79 21.15 5.60
N HIS A 239 -20.12 21.50 4.37
CA HIS A 239 -21.49 21.46 3.83
C HIS A 239 -21.99 20.04 3.51
N ILE A 240 -21.09 19.08 3.38
CA ILE A 240 -21.43 17.70 3.06
C ILE A 240 -21.94 16.97 4.31
N LYS A 241 -23.11 16.36 4.20
CA LYS A 241 -23.58 15.31 5.11
C LYS A 241 -23.20 13.96 4.53
N ALA A 242 -22.48 13.15 5.28
CA ALA A 242 -21.92 11.92 4.77
C ALA A 242 -22.53 10.69 5.43
N ILE A 243 -22.68 9.62 4.67
CA ILE A 243 -23.04 8.28 5.14
C ILE A 243 -21.87 7.34 4.89
N ASN A 244 -21.30 6.81 5.97
CA ASN A 244 -20.38 5.67 5.91
C ASN A 244 -21.19 4.38 5.88
N PHE A 245 -21.14 3.67 4.76
CA PHE A 245 -21.93 2.44 4.55
C PHE A 245 -21.00 1.25 4.40
N ASP A 246 -21.10 0.31 5.33
CA ASP A 246 -20.32 -0.94 5.33
C ASP A 246 -21.11 -2.05 6.05
N LEU A 247 -20.53 -3.25 6.11
CA LEU A 247 -21.14 -4.37 6.82
C LEU A 247 -21.40 -4.03 8.30
N PRO A 248 -22.50 -4.51 8.90
CA PRO A 248 -22.88 -4.13 10.27
C PRO A 248 -21.77 -4.33 11.31
N HIS A 249 -20.98 -5.38 11.20
CA HIS A 249 -19.89 -5.67 12.14
C HIS A 249 -18.69 -4.73 11.98
N VAL A 250 -18.49 -4.14 10.79
CA VAL A 250 -17.47 -3.10 10.54
C VAL A 250 -17.95 -1.79 11.15
N ILE A 251 -19.19 -1.41 10.88
CA ILE A 251 -19.80 -0.17 11.40
C ILE A 251 -19.83 -0.14 12.94
N GLN A 252 -20.01 -1.27 13.60
CA GLN A 252 -19.95 -1.36 15.07
C GLN A 252 -18.60 -0.95 15.67
N GLN A 253 -17.52 -1.00 14.88
CA GLN A 253 -16.18 -0.61 15.31
C GLN A 253 -15.81 0.82 14.89
N ALA A 254 -16.64 1.47 14.07
CA ALA A 254 -16.36 2.79 13.55
C ALA A 254 -16.48 3.87 14.64
N PRO A 255 -15.46 4.72 14.84
CA PRO A 255 -15.53 5.81 15.77
C PRO A 255 -16.48 6.90 15.26
N PRO A 256 -17.14 7.68 16.15
CA PRO A 256 -18.01 8.77 15.73
C PRO A 256 -17.19 9.89 15.08
N TYR A 257 -17.68 10.41 13.96
CA TYR A 257 -17.12 11.57 13.27
C TYR A 257 -18.18 12.66 13.05
N PRO A 258 -17.80 13.96 13.13
CA PRO A 258 -18.71 15.04 12.79
C PRO A 258 -19.25 14.92 11.37
N SER A 259 -20.55 15.14 11.18
CA SER A 259 -21.24 15.10 9.89
C SER A 259 -21.22 13.74 9.16
N VAL A 260 -20.81 12.66 9.84
CA VAL A 260 -20.80 11.30 9.29
C VAL A 260 -21.78 10.42 10.05
N GLU A 261 -22.76 9.88 9.33
CA GLU A 261 -23.68 8.86 9.81
C GLU A 261 -23.11 7.47 9.44
N HIS A 262 -23.08 6.54 10.40
CA HIS A 262 -22.64 5.16 10.15
C HIS A 262 -23.86 4.26 9.93
N VAL A 263 -23.95 3.63 8.76
CA VAL A 263 -25.08 2.77 8.35
C VAL A 263 -24.56 1.38 8.00
N GLY A 264 -25.06 0.36 8.70
CA GLY A 264 -24.72 -1.04 8.43
C GLY A 264 -25.66 -1.65 7.38
N GLY A 265 -25.09 -2.38 6.40
CA GLY A 265 -25.88 -3.08 5.37
C GLY A 265 -25.01 -3.86 4.39
N ASP A 266 -25.67 -4.51 3.43
CA ASP A 266 -25.03 -5.21 2.32
C ASP A 266 -25.18 -4.40 1.03
N MET A 267 -24.08 -3.96 0.44
CA MET A 267 -24.06 -3.18 -0.80
C MET A 267 -24.62 -3.94 -2.01
N PHE A 268 -24.65 -5.27 -1.93
CA PHE A 268 -25.26 -6.11 -2.96
C PHE A 268 -26.78 -6.24 -2.83
N GLU A 269 -27.35 -5.84 -1.70
CA GLU A 269 -28.80 -5.77 -1.51
C GLU A 269 -29.31 -4.36 -1.82
N SER A 270 -28.74 -3.35 -1.18
CA SER A 270 -29.13 -1.95 -1.38
C SER A 270 -28.02 -1.00 -0.95
N VAL A 271 -28.10 0.25 -1.45
CA VAL A 271 -27.19 1.35 -1.08
C VAL A 271 -28.02 2.54 -0.60
N PRO A 272 -27.62 3.24 0.47
CA PRO A 272 -28.30 4.45 0.93
C PRO A 272 -28.35 5.53 -0.15
N LYS A 273 -29.41 6.35 -0.16
CA LYS A 273 -29.59 7.45 -1.12
C LYS A 273 -28.62 8.59 -0.81
N GLY A 274 -28.01 9.15 -1.86
CA GLY A 274 -27.15 10.34 -1.80
C GLY A 274 -27.10 11.06 -3.15
N ASP A 275 -26.49 12.25 -3.18
CA ASP A 275 -26.26 13.01 -4.40
C ASP A 275 -25.05 12.47 -5.15
N ALA A 276 -24.09 11.96 -4.40
CA ALA A 276 -22.93 11.22 -4.92
C ALA A 276 -22.63 9.99 -4.07
N ILE A 277 -22.05 8.99 -4.71
CA ILE A 277 -21.55 7.77 -4.07
C ILE A 277 -20.04 7.72 -4.29
N LEU A 278 -19.28 7.52 -3.23
CA LEU A 278 -17.84 7.27 -3.28
C LEU A 278 -17.58 5.77 -3.18
N MET A 279 -16.69 5.27 -4.00
CA MET A 279 -16.13 3.93 -3.90
C MET A 279 -14.63 4.01 -4.13
N LYS A 280 -13.84 3.68 -3.11
CA LYS A 280 -12.38 3.66 -3.20
C LYS A 280 -11.87 2.27 -2.86
N TRP A 281 -11.18 1.62 -3.81
CA TRP A 281 -10.71 0.23 -3.67
C TRP A 281 -11.84 -0.76 -3.36
N ILE A 282 -12.95 -0.65 -4.07
CA ILE A 282 -14.12 -1.51 -3.91
C ILE A 282 -14.30 -2.43 -5.11
N LEU A 283 -14.34 -1.88 -6.33
CA LEU A 283 -14.65 -2.66 -7.53
C LEU A 283 -13.58 -3.72 -7.80
N HIS A 284 -12.34 -3.46 -7.48
CA HIS A 284 -11.23 -4.40 -7.69
C HIS A 284 -11.34 -5.69 -6.85
N ASN A 285 -12.10 -5.69 -5.76
CA ASN A 285 -12.28 -6.88 -4.93
C ASN A 285 -13.26 -7.91 -5.52
N TRP A 286 -14.00 -7.54 -6.56
CA TRP A 286 -15.19 -8.28 -7.01
C TRP A 286 -15.16 -8.62 -8.50
N SER A 287 -15.81 -9.75 -8.84
CA SER A 287 -16.04 -10.11 -10.24
C SER A 287 -16.94 -9.08 -10.93
N ASP A 288 -16.91 -9.07 -12.28
CA ASP A 288 -17.71 -8.14 -13.07
C ASP A 288 -19.22 -8.27 -12.78
N ASP A 289 -19.73 -9.48 -12.57
CA ASP A 289 -21.14 -9.71 -12.20
C ASP A 289 -21.51 -9.06 -10.87
N HIS A 290 -20.65 -9.16 -9.87
CA HIS A 290 -20.84 -8.50 -8.58
C HIS A 290 -20.74 -6.99 -8.72
N CYS A 291 -19.77 -6.48 -9.47
CA CYS A 291 -19.63 -5.06 -9.76
C CYS A 291 -20.89 -4.50 -10.46
N LEU A 292 -21.43 -5.21 -11.46
CA LEU A 292 -22.65 -4.81 -12.14
C LEU A 292 -23.87 -4.78 -11.20
N LYS A 293 -23.97 -5.76 -10.28
CA LYS A 293 -25.03 -5.77 -9.27
C LYS A 293 -24.93 -4.56 -8.34
N LEU A 294 -23.73 -4.27 -7.84
CA LEU A 294 -23.44 -3.10 -6.99
C LEU A 294 -23.75 -1.79 -7.73
N LEU A 295 -23.24 -1.63 -8.94
CA LEU A 295 -23.44 -0.42 -9.74
C LEU A 295 -24.91 -0.15 -10.04
N LYS A 296 -25.72 -1.18 -10.29
CA LYS A 296 -27.19 -1.06 -10.44
C LYS A 296 -27.85 -0.59 -9.15
N ASN A 297 -27.40 -1.04 -7.99
CA ASN A 297 -27.91 -0.55 -6.69
C ASN A 297 -27.51 0.91 -6.48
N CYS A 298 -26.27 1.28 -6.80
CA CYS A 298 -25.82 2.66 -6.76
C CYS A 298 -26.63 3.57 -7.71
N HIS A 299 -26.89 3.10 -8.94
CA HIS A 299 -27.69 3.83 -9.91
C HIS A 299 -29.11 4.11 -9.39
N LYS A 300 -29.75 3.15 -8.70
CA LYS A 300 -31.06 3.34 -8.07
C LYS A 300 -31.04 4.31 -6.89
N ALA A 301 -29.93 4.39 -6.17
CA ALA A 301 -29.77 5.24 -5.00
C ALA A 301 -29.49 6.71 -5.33
N LEU A 302 -29.03 6.99 -6.56
CA LEU A 302 -28.67 8.32 -7.05
C LEU A 302 -29.86 9.02 -7.73
N PRO A 303 -30.00 10.36 -7.60
CA PRO A 303 -30.89 11.17 -8.42
C PRO A 303 -30.41 11.21 -9.89
N ASP A 304 -31.21 11.75 -10.79
CA ASP A 304 -30.90 11.77 -12.24
C ASP A 304 -29.62 12.55 -12.58
N ASN A 305 -29.25 13.53 -11.78
CA ASN A 305 -27.99 14.29 -11.90
C ASN A 305 -26.91 13.78 -10.95
N GLY A 306 -27.09 12.61 -10.33
CA GLY A 306 -26.14 12.00 -9.40
C GLY A 306 -24.97 11.33 -10.12
N LYS A 307 -23.91 11.08 -9.38
CA LYS A 307 -22.70 10.44 -9.89
C LYS A 307 -22.09 9.46 -8.90
N ILE A 308 -21.30 8.53 -9.42
CA ILE A 308 -20.37 7.75 -8.60
C ILE A 308 -18.96 8.33 -8.77
N ILE A 309 -18.26 8.50 -7.68
CA ILE A 309 -16.84 8.85 -7.64
C ILE A 309 -16.09 7.55 -7.33
N VAL A 310 -15.38 7.03 -8.31
CA VAL A 310 -14.59 5.80 -8.19
C VAL A 310 -13.11 6.18 -8.09
N VAL A 311 -12.41 5.66 -7.09
CA VAL A 311 -10.97 5.86 -6.90
C VAL A 311 -10.28 4.52 -6.92
N GLU A 312 -9.67 4.18 -8.07
CA GLU A 312 -9.11 2.86 -8.35
C GLU A 312 -7.84 2.96 -9.21
N GLY A 313 -7.04 1.90 -9.18
CA GLY A 313 -6.00 1.67 -10.17
C GLY A 313 -6.61 1.39 -11.54
N VAL A 314 -5.98 1.92 -12.60
CA VAL A 314 -6.38 1.62 -13.98
C VAL A 314 -5.19 1.02 -14.70
N LEU A 315 -5.32 -0.23 -15.12
CA LEU A 315 -4.26 -0.96 -15.80
C LEU A 315 -4.01 -0.37 -17.19
N PRO A 316 -2.75 -0.14 -17.59
CA PRO A 316 -2.43 0.12 -18.96
C PRO A 316 -2.64 -1.15 -19.82
N VAL A 317 -3.07 -1.00 -21.05
CA VAL A 317 -3.21 -2.12 -22.01
C VAL A 317 -1.86 -2.78 -22.29
N MET A 318 -0.80 -1.95 -22.40
CA MET A 318 0.57 -2.43 -22.59
C MET A 318 1.37 -2.22 -21.32
N PRO A 319 2.01 -3.28 -20.77
CA PRO A 319 2.88 -3.13 -19.63
C PRO A 319 4.12 -2.31 -19.96
N ASP A 320 4.50 -1.41 -19.05
CA ASP A 320 5.78 -0.71 -19.07
C ASP A 320 6.60 -1.03 -17.80
N SER A 321 7.81 -0.50 -17.72
CA SER A 321 8.72 -0.76 -16.60
C SER A 321 8.68 0.29 -15.49
N SER A 322 7.72 1.22 -15.50
CA SER A 322 7.56 2.24 -14.46
C SER A 322 7.19 1.64 -13.11
N GLY A 323 7.52 2.35 -12.03
CA GLY A 323 7.13 1.92 -10.67
C GLY A 323 5.61 1.86 -10.51
N ALA A 324 4.88 2.82 -11.07
CA ALA A 324 3.42 2.86 -11.05
C ALA A 324 2.80 1.61 -11.71
N THR A 325 3.22 1.28 -12.93
CA THR A 325 2.72 0.10 -13.65
C THR A 325 3.06 -1.20 -12.93
N LYS A 326 4.30 -1.34 -12.43
CA LYS A 326 4.68 -2.51 -11.62
C LYS A 326 3.82 -2.66 -10.38
N GLY A 327 3.58 -1.55 -9.66
CA GLY A 327 2.72 -1.54 -8.46
C GLY A 327 1.28 -1.96 -8.75
N LEU A 328 0.71 -1.49 -9.88
CA LEU A 328 -0.63 -1.87 -10.32
C LEU A 328 -0.73 -3.36 -10.67
N PHE A 329 0.21 -3.92 -11.42
CA PHE A 329 0.21 -5.35 -11.74
C PHE A 329 0.45 -6.24 -10.51
N GLN A 330 1.26 -5.78 -9.53
CA GLN A 330 1.39 -6.47 -8.25
C GLN A 330 0.07 -6.47 -7.47
N MET A 331 -0.66 -5.34 -7.48
CA MET A 331 -1.98 -5.24 -6.85
C MET A 331 -3.00 -6.14 -7.55
N ASP A 332 -3.00 -6.19 -8.88
CA ASP A 332 -3.87 -7.07 -9.66
C ASP A 332 -3.68 -8.56 -9.28
N LEU A 333 -2.43 -9.01 -9.21
CA LEU A 333 -2.13 -10.37 -8.75
C LEU A 333 -2.55 -10.60 -7.30
N GLN A 334 -2.46 -9.57 -6.45
CA GLN A 334 -2.93 -9.66 -5.06
C GLN A 334 -4.45 -9.84 -5.01
N MET A 335 -5.21 -9.09 -5.82
CA MET A 335 -6.66 -9.26 -5.94
C MET A 335 -7.03 -10.65 -6.44
N MET A 336 -6.36 -11.13 -7.48
CA MET A 336 -6.53 -12.49 -8.02
C MET A 336 -6.27 -13.57 -6.96
N ALA A 337 -5.24 -13.38 -6.12
CA ALA A 337 -4.86 -14.36 -5.11
C ALA A 337 -5.81 -14.40 -3.91
N GLN A 338 -6.50 -13.32 -3.59
CA GLN A 338 -7.27 -13.15 -2.35
C GLN A 338 -8.78 -13.18 -2.53
N HIS A 339 -9.29 -12.72 -3.68
CA HIS A 339 -10.72 -12.45 -3.89
C HIS A 339 -11.29 -13.22 -5.07
N PHE A 340 -12.55 -13.63 -4.95
CA PHE A 340 -13.25 -14.34 -6.02
C PHE A 340 -13.57 -13.40 -7.19
N GLY A 341 -12.85 -13.56 -8.29
CA GLY A 341 -12.98 -12.70 -9.47
C GLY A 341 -12.44 -11.29 -9.25
N GLY A 342 -11.66 -11.06 -8.18
CA GLY A 342 -10.97 -9.80 -7.93
C GLY A 342 -9.91 -9.55 -8.99
N LYS A 343 -9.84 -8.31 -9.51
CA LYS A 343 -8.87 -7.86 -10.52
C LYS A 343 -8.81 -6.34 -10.58
N GLU A 344 -7.66 -5.82 -10.92
CA GLU A 344 -7.58 -4.45 -11.42
C GLU A 344 -8.11 -4.40 -12.87
N ARG A 345 -8.51 -3.23 -13.35
CA ARG A 345 -9.19 -3.09 -14.64
C ARG A 345 -8.57 -2.04 -15.52
N THR A 346 -8.68 -2.26 -16.84
CA THR A 346 -8.35 -1.26 -17.85
C THR A 346 -9.45 -0.20 -17.95
N GLN A 347 -9.15 0.90 -18.63
CA GLN A 347 -10.13 1.96 -18.92
C GLN A 347 -11.38 1.44 -19.64
N GLU A 348 -11.19 0.52 -20.59
CA GLU A 348 -12.29 -0.09 -21.36
C GLU A 348 -13.18 -0.96 -20.49
N GLU A 349 -12.60 -1.74 -19.57
CA GLU A 349 -13.33 -2.58 -18.62
C GLU A 349 -14.14 -1.72 -17.64
N PHE A 350 -13.60 -0.60 -17.14
CA PHE A 350 -14.38 0.33 -16.32
C PHE A 350 -15.54 0.95 -17.10
N LEU A 351 -15.35 1.33 -18.38
CA LEU A 351 -16.43 1.84 -19.23
C LEU A 351 -17.53 0.78 -19.43
N ALA A 352 -17.15 -0.47 -19.65
CA ALA A 352 -18.11 -1.58 -19.77
C ALA A 352 -18.91 -1.77 -18.47
N LEU A 353 -18.25 -1.70 -17.31
CA LEU A 353 -18.94 -1.79 -16.01
C LEU A 353 -19.92 -0.61 -15.80
N ALA A 354 -19.51 0.62 -16.08
CA ALA A 354 -20.35 1.78 -15.92
C ALA A 354 -21.61 1.67 -16.81
N THR A 355 -21.40 1.38 -18.09
CA THR A 355 -22.50 1.22 -19.06
C THR A 355 -23.43 0.06 -18.66
N GLY A 356 -22.88 -1.09 -18.29
CA GLY A 356 -23.64 -2.25 -17.81
C GLY A 356 -24.39 -2.01 -16.50
N GLY A 357 -23.90 -1.08 -15.68
CA GLY A 357 -24.52 -0.59 -14.44
C GLY A 357 -25.64 0.42 -14.65
N GLY A 358 -25.81 0.94 -15.89
CA GLY A 358 -26.84 1.90 -16.28
C GLY A 358 -26.36 3.35 -16.38
N PHE A 359 -25.05 3.61 -16.21
CA PHE A 359 -24.47 4.94 -16.33
C PHE A 359 -24.19 5.30 -17.78
N SER A 360 -24.31 6.60 -18.11
CA SER A 360 -24.15 7.11 -19.48
C SER A 360 -22.68 7.14 -19.93
N GLY A 361 -21.73 7.17 -19.00
CA GLY A 361 -20.31 7.15 -19.29
C GLY A 361 -19.42 7.39 -18.08
N ILE A 362 -18.13 7.52 -18.36
CA ILE A 362 -17.07 7.79 -17.38
C ILE A 362 -16.31 9.04 -17.80
N LYS A 363 -15.95 9.85 -16.81
CA LYS A 363 -14.96 10.91 -16.95
C LYS A 363 -13.77 10.61 -16.03
N PHE A 364 -12.58 10.57 -16.60
CA PHE A 364 -11.32 10.46 -15.86
C PHE A 364 -10.88 11.88 -15.45
N GLU A 365 -11.04 12.22 -14.17
CA GLU A 365 -10.89 13.59 -13.67
C GLU A 365 -9.45 13.94 -13.34
N CYS A 366 -8.79 13.13 -12.52
CA CYS A 366 -7.39 13.34 -12.20
C CYS A 366 -6.69 12.03 -11.75
N PHE A 367 -5.37 12.06 -11.83
CA PHE A 367 -4.50 10.96 -11.43
C PHE A 367 -3.71 11.36 -10.18
N VAL A 368 -3.84 10.58 -9.09
CA VAL A 368 -3.23 10.86 -7.80
C VAL A 368 -2.78 9.57 -7.13
N CYS A 369 -1.53 9.50 -6.69
CA CYS A 369 -0.98 8.32 -5.99
C CYS A 369 -1.22 7.00 -6.75
N ASP A 370 -0.94 6.99 -8.04
CA ASP A 370 -1.13 5.85 -8.96
C ASP A 370 -2.61 5.39 -9.10
N LEU A 371 -3.56 6.23 -8.69
CA LEU A 371 -4.99 5.99 -8.81
C LEU A 371 -5.65 7.05 -9.69
N TRP A 372 -6.66 6.63 -10.44
CA TRP A 372 -7.56 7.53 -11.15
C TRP A 372 -8.78 7.85 -10.30
N ILE A 373 -9.14 9.11 -10.26
CA ILE A 373 -10.46 9.54 -9.83
C ILE A 373 -11.34 9.59 -11.06
N MET A 374 -12.34 8.72 -11.08
CA MET A 374 -13.29 8.56 -12.18
C MET A 374 -14.69 8.95 -11.72
N GLU A 375 -15.44 9.67 -12.53
CA GLU A 375 -16.85 9.93 -12.29
C GLU A 375 -17.71 9.16 -13.28
N PHE A 376 -18.61 8.30 -12.77
CA PHE A 376 -19.66 7.63 -13.56
C PHE A 376 -20.91 8.48 -13.42
N TYR A 377 -21.39 9.02 -14.54
CA TYR A 377 -22.56 9.90 -14.56
C TYR A 377 -23.79 9.20 -15.12
N LYS A 378 -24.92 9.53 -14.52
CA LYS A 378 -26.23 8.95 -14.84
C LYS A 378 -26.83 9.55 -16.09
#